data_76b8a400c9685b578ee95aa9354b4f66
#
_entry.id   76b8a400c9685b578ee95aa9354b4f66
#
_cell.length_a   1.000
_cell.length_b   1.000
_cell.length_c   1.000
_cell.angle_alpha   90.00
_cell.angle_beta   90.00
_cell.angle_gamma   90.00
#
_symmetry.space_group_name_H-M   'P 1'
#
loop_
_entity.id
_entity.type
_entity.pdbx_description
1 polymer ?
#
loop_
_entity_poly.entity_id
_entity_poly.type
_entity_poly.pdbx_seq_one_letter_code
_entity_poly.pdbx_strand_id
1 'polypeptide(L)'
;MTIIAIVMQCTTGDSTGVLDQKIDTMAIVLEKTGDKHRINLEKGGSINGEIIINLDWNQSGDNPMDLDLGCFYELRSGSKRLIDGLQFSHGRGGSRDQKTNQGSYDHHPYIWHTGDDRTGGSGETILVNPKGINVIKRMTIYTFIFAGATRWSETNAVVKVKVPGQEEVVVKMGTQSENKRFCAIAELEFGGDDSITVKKLVTFHDNHSNCDAMYNWGFNWSPGSKD
;
A
#
# COMPACT_ATOMS: atom_id res chain seq x y z
N MET A 1 20.94 -17.54 2.17
CA MET A 1 20.79 -16.59 1.07
C MET A 1 21.15 -17.31 -0.20
N THR A 2 20.18 -17.92 -0.87
CA THR A 2 20.44 -18.75 -2.06
C THR A 2 19.79 -18.05 -3.25
N ILE A 3 20.62 -17.51 -4.12
CA ILE A 3 20.22 -16.90 -5.38
C ILE A 3 20.17 -18.03 -6.41
N ILE A 4 18.99 -18.31 -6.97
CA ILE A 4 18.84 -19.23 -8.10
C ILE A 4 18.81 -18.40 -9.38
N ALA A 5 19.89 -18.46 -10.15
CA ALA A 5 19.95 -17.90 -11.49
C ALA A 5 19.48 -18.97 -12.49
N ILE A 6 18.42 -18.67 -13.25
CA ILE A 6 17.99 -19.50 -14.38
C ILE A 6 18.56 -18.88 -15.66
N VAL A 7 19.45 -19.63 -16.32
CA VAL A 7 19.99 -19.28 -17.63
C VAL A 7 19.06 -19.85 -18.71
N MET A 8 18.47 -19.01 -19.55
CA MET A 8 17.79 -19.42 -20.78
C MET A 8 18.68 -19.21 -21.98
N GLN A 9 18.83 -20.28 -22.75
CA GLN A 9 19.57 -20.29 -24.01
C GLN A 9 18.80 -19.60 -25.14
N CYS A 10 19.49 -18.75 -25.85
CA CYS A 10 19.00 -18.00 -27.01
C CYS A 10 19.14 -18.84 -28.28
N THR A 11 18.08 -19.03 -29.05
CA THR A 11 18.13 -19.53 -30.44
C THR A 11 17.98 -18.34 -31.39
N THR A 12 18.93 -18.22 -32.32
CA THR A 12 18.99 -17.15 -33.33
C THR A 12 17.99 -17.37 -34.46
N GLY A 13 17.15 -16.34 -34.71
CA GLY A 13 16.30 -16.22 -35.89
C GLY A 13 16.18 -14.76 -36.25
N ASP A 14 16.71 -14.43 -37.43
CA ASP A 14 16.77 -13.07 -38.00
C ASP A 14 15.40 -12.56 -38.47
N SER A 15 14.95 -11.40 -37.97
CA SER A 15 14.09 -10.45 -38.71
C SER A 15 13.93 -9.16 -37.91
N THR A 16 14.18 -8.04 -38.59
CA THR A 16 14.09 -6.64 -38.14
C THR A 16 12.70 -6.28 -37.64
N GLY A 17 12.48 -6.44 -36.35
CA GLY A 17 11.35 -5.88 -35.61
C GLY A 17 11.91 -5.28 -34.34
N VAL A 18 11.64 -3.99 -34.10
CA VAL A 18 11.90 -3.35 -32.81
C VAL A 18 11.08 -4.11 -31.77
N LEU A 19 11.72 -5.08 -31.10
CA LEU A 19 11.15 -5.75 -29.95
C LEU A 19 11.17 -4.74 -28.82
N ASP A 20 9.99 -4.22 -28.54
CA ASP A 20 9.69 -3.59 -27.25
C ASP A 20 9.93 -4.67 -26.17
N GLN A 21 11.15 -4.74 -25.65
CA GLN A 21 11.49 -5.63 -24.56
C GLN A 21 10.70 -5.14 -23.34
N LYS A 22 9.53 -5.73 -23.15
CA LYS A 22 8.83 -5.71 -21.88
C LYS A 22 9.81 -6.31 -20.86
N ILE A 23 10.55 -5.46 -20.17
CA ILE A 23 11.37 -5.87 -19.03
C ILE A 23 10.37 -6.41 -18.01
N ASP A 24 10.33 -7.72 -17.89
CA ASP A 24 9.55 -8.41 -16.86
C ASP A 24 10.27 -8.11 -15.54
N THR A 25 9.93 -6.98 -14.92
CA THR A 25 10.49 -6.56 -13.64
C THR A 25 10.03 -7.56 -12.59
N MET A 26 10.95 -8.39 -12.13
CA MET A 26 10.68 -9.36 -11.07
C MET A 26 10.29 -8.60 -9.80
N ALA A 27 9.10 -8.90 -9.28
CA ALA A 27 8.62 -8.29 -8.04
C ALA A 27 9.43 -8.78 -6.83
N ILE A 28 9.70 -7.89 -5.90
CA ILE A 28 10.34 -8.21 -4.61
C ILE A 28 9.26 -8.63 -3.63
N VAL A 29 9.25 -9.88 -3.22
CA VAL A 29 8.27 -10.43 -2.29
C VAL A 29 8.84 -10.43 -0.86
N LEU A 30 8.17 -9.74 0.06
CA LEU A 30 8.49 -9.79 1.49
C LEU A 30 7.73 -10.97 2.12
N GLU A 31 8.45 -12.00 2.52
CA GLU A 31 7.88 -13.28 2.96
C GLU A 31 7.55 -13.30 4.45
N LYS A 32 8.44 -12.79 5.30
CA LYS A 32 8.33 -12.87 6.77
C LYS A 32 8.03 -11.52 7.38
N THR A 33 7.29 -11.52 8.47
CA THR A 33 7.13 -10.32 9.31
C THR A 33 8.51 -9.78 9.71
N GLY A 34 8.73 -8.50 9.50
CA GLY A 34 10.01 -7.83 9.72
C GLY A 34 10.92 -7.78 8.50
N ASP A 35 10.66 -8.56 7.43
CA ASP A 35 11.37 -8.41 6.17
C ASP A 35 11.20 -6.97 5.64
N LYS A 36 12.28 -6.44 5.07
CA LYS A 36 12.27 -5.09 4.51
C LYS A 36 13.08 -5.00 3.24
N HIS A 37 12.62 -4.13 2.36
CA HIS A 37 13.32 -3.74 1.15
C HIS A 37 13.52 -2.23 1.13
N ARG A 38 14.73 -1.82 0.79
CA ARG A 38 15.10 -0.40 0.64
C ARG A 38 15.18 -0.05 -0.82
N ILE A 39 14.41 0.91 -1.22
CA ILE A 39 14.41 1.53 -2.54
C ILE A 39 15.28 2.78 -2.44
N ASN A 40 16.38 2.82 -3.19
CA ASN A 40 17.22 4.00 -3.31
C ASN A 40 16.76 4.80 -4.51
N LEU A 41 16.39 6.05 -4.28
CA LEU A 41 16.00 6.98 -5.33
C LEU A 41 17.24 7.62 -5.93
N GLU A 42 17.16 8.13 -7.15
CA GLU A 42 18.24 8.92 -7.72
C GLU A 42 18.47 10.19 -6.89
N LYS A 43 19.71 10.66 -6.87
CA LYS A 43 20.09 11.88 -6.13
C LYS A 43 19.18 13.05 -6.50
N GLY A 44 18.56 13.64 -5.48
CA GLY A 44 17.57 14.71 -5.65
C GLY A 44 16.12 14.24 -5.63
N GLY A 45 15.87 12.94 -5.43
CA GLY A 45 14.52 12.39 -5.18
C GLY A 45 13.52 12.59 -6.32
N SER A 46 13.98 12.91 -7.53
CA SER A 46 13.12 13.17 -8.66
C SER A 46 12.59 11.85 -9.23
N ILE A 47 11.38 11.48 -8.81
CA ILE A 47 10.63 10.38 -9.40
C ILE A 47 9.67 10.97 -10.43
N ASN A 48 9.73 10.49 -11.67
CA ASN A 48 8.75 10.80 -12.70
C ASN A 48 7.58 9.82 -12.59
N GLY A 49 6.50 10.24 -11.93
CA GLY A 49 5.30 9.44 -11.77
C GLY A 49 4.85 9.33 -10.31
N GLU A 50 3.87 8.49 -10.09
CA GLU A 50 3.21 8.31 -8.80
C GLU A 50 3.79 7.13 -8.04
N ILE A 51 3.95 7.26 -6.73
CA ILE A 51 4.13 6.10 -5.85
C ILE A 51 2.73 5.53 -5.60
N ILE A 52 2.55 4.26 -5.91
CA ILE A 52 1.25 3.58 -5.84
C ILE A 52 1.30 2.54 -4.74
N ILE A 53 0.37 2.60 -3.81
CA ILE A 53 0.13 1.58 -2.79
C ILE A 53 -1.25 1.01 -3.09
N ASN A 54 -1.31 -0.22 -3.57
CA ASN A 54 -2.55 -0.87 -3.97
C ASN A 54 -2.83 -2.08 -3.10
N LEU A 55 -4.05 -2.18 -2.59
CA LEU A 55 -4.61 -3.37 -1.97
C LEU A 55 -5.42 -4.11 -3.01
N ASP A 56 -5.06 -5.37 -3.24
CA ASP A 56 -5.73 -6.28 -4.16
C ASP A 56 -6.23 -7.49 -3.37
N TRP A 57 -7.44 -7.97 -3.70
CA TRP A 57 -8.03 -9.16 -3.09
C TRP A 57 -8.95 -9.88 -4.05
N ASN A 58 -9.12 -11.18 -3.82
CA ASN A 58 -10.01 -11.98 -4.66
C ASN A 58 -11.47 -11.82 -4.24
N GLN A 59 -12.31 -11.50 -5.21
CA GLN A 59 -13.76 -11.73 -5.08
C GLN A 59 -14.05 -13.19 -5.44
N SER A 60 -14.30 -14.03 -4.45
CA SER A 60 -14.66 -15.42 -4.68
C SER A 60 -16.03 -15.75 -4.10
N GLY A 61 -16.91 -16.29 -4.94
CA GLY A 61 -18.21 -16.83 -4.53
C GLY A 61 -19.35 -15.83 -4.44
N ASP A 62 -20.46 -16.28 -3.88
CA ASP A 62 -21.73 -15.53 -3.78
C ASP A 62 -21.73 -14.46 -2.67
N ASN A 63 -20.64 -14.36 -1.90
CA ASN A 63 -20.51 -13.41 -0.80
C ASN A 63 -19.42 -12.38 -1.11
N PRO A 64 -19.77 -11.19 -1.61
CA PRO A 64 -18.79 -10.18 -1.93
C PRO A 64 -18.03 -9.73 -0.68
N MET A 65 -16.70 -9.69 -0.80
CA MET A 65 -15.82 -9.22 0.24
C MET A 65 -15.54 -7.73 0.05
N ASP A 66 -15.66 -6.97 1.13
CA ASP A 66 -15.35 -5.55 1.20
C ASP A 66 -14.16 -5.35 2.14
N LEU A 67 -13.00 -5.09 1.56
CA LEU A 67 -11.77 -4.77 2.26
C LEU A 67 -11.45 -3.29 2.05
N ASP A 68 -11.21 -2.60 3.13
CA ASP A 68 -10.79 -1.20 3.09
C ASP A 68 -9.29 -1.05 3.30
N LEU A 69 -8.68 -0.21 2.48
CA LEU A 69 -7.32 0.26 2.61
C LEU A 69 -7.29 1.57 3.40
N GLY A 70 -6.33 1.70 4.29
CA GLY A 70 -6.08 2.95 4.98
C GLY A 70 -4.61 3.13 5.31
N CYS A 71 -4.27 4.31 5.79
CA CYS A 71 -2.94 4.57 6.32
C CYS A 71 -2.96 5.53 7.49
N PHE A 72 -2.10 5.25 8.48
CA PHE A 72 -1.60 6.25 9.40
C PHE A 72 -0.36 6.89 8.78
N TYR A 73 -0.20 8.19 8.91
CA TYR A 73 1.00 8.88 8.42
C TYR A 73 1.50 9.93 9.40
N GLU A 74 2.80 10.09 9.41
CA GLU A 74 3.53 11.11 10.17
C GLU A 74 4.31 11.97 9.19
N LEU A 75 4.15 13.27 9.28
CA LEU A 75 4.94 14.23 8.53
C LEU A 75 6.23 14.56 9.30
N ARG A 76 7.27 15.03 8.61
CA ARG A 76 8.52 15.46 9.24
C ARG A 76 8.33 16.63 10.22
N SER A 77 7.23 17.39 10.09
CA SER A 77 6.80 18.38 11.07
C SER A 77 6.34 17.82 12.40
N GLY A 78 6.20 16.48 12.51
CA GLY A 78 5.62 15.80 13.67
C GLY A 78 4.09 15.66 13.63
N SER A 79 3.43 16.26 12.65
CA SER A 79 1.98 16.10 12.48
C SER A 79 1.63 14.67 12.11
N LYS A 80 0.69 14.08 12.84
CA LYS A 80 0.17 12.74 12.60
C LYS A 80 -1.31 12.82 12.21
N ARG A 81 -1.71 12.04 11.22
CA ARG A 81 -3.08 11.94 10.71
C ARG A 81 -3.32 10.55 10.15
N LEU A 82 -4.55 10.30 9.75
CA LEU A 82 -4.94 9.07 9.04
C LEU A 82 -5.79 9.40 7.82
N ILE A 83 -5.80 8.48 6.86
CA ILE A 83 -6.72 8.45 5.73
C ILE A 83 -7.34 7.05 5.76
N ASP A 84 -8.67 7.01 5.80
CA ASP A 84 -9.44 5.80 6.05
C ASP A 84 -10.80 5.86 5.37
N GLY A 85 -11.26 4.73 4.79
CA GLY A 85 -12.55 4.61 4.14
C GLY A 85 -13.75 5.00 5.02
N LEU A 86 -13.62 4.85 6.36
CA LEU A 86 -14.66 5.27 7.30
C LEU A 86 -14.75 6.80 7.51
N GLN A 87 -13.84 7.57 6.92
CA GLN A 87 -13.84 9.03 7.02
C GLN A 87 -14.43 9.73 5.80
N PHE A 88 -14.65 9.01 4.71
CA PHE A 88 -15.27 9.54 3.51
C PHE A 88 -16.39 8.62 3.06
N SER A 89 -17.61 9.18 3.01
CA SER A 89 -18.81 8.46 2.60
C SER A 89 -18.93 8.34 1.09
N HIS A 90 -19.73 7.38 0.64
CA HIS A 90 -20.14 7.20 -0.75
C HIS A 90 -18.99 7.06 -1.76
N GLY A 91 -17.87 6.48 -1.34
CA GLY A 91 -16.80 6.03 -2.19
C GLY A 91 -15.83 7.09 -2.68
N ARG A 92 -16.25 8.33 -2.86
CA ARG A 92 -15.38 9.40 -3.35
C ARG A 92 -15.70 10.73 -2.71
N GLY A 93 -14.76 11.26 -1.94
CA GLY A 93 -14.92 12.52 -1.21
C GLY A 93 -14.37 13.76 -1.90
N GLY A 94 -13.65 13.63 -3.03
CA GLY A 94 -13.07 14.77 -3.72
C GLY A 94 -12.10 14.41 -4.84
N SER A 95 -11.64 15.43 -5.56
CA SER A 95 -10.61 15.31 -6.59
C SER A 95 -9.19 15.39 -5.99
N ARG A 96 -8.19 15.03 -6.76
CA ARG A 96 -6.78 14.91 -6.34
C ARG A 96 -6.20 16.22 -5.80
N ASP A 97 -6.66 17.36 -6.29
CA ASP A 97 -6.22 18.71 -5.93
C ASP A 97 -6.94 19.27 -4.69
N GLN A 98 -8.01 18.65 -4.26
CA GLN A 98 -8.76 19.08 -3.07
C GLN A 98 -8.19 18.48 -1.80
N LYS A 99 -8.29 19.23 -0.69
CA LYS A 99 -7.98 18.75 0.65
C LYS A 99 -9.25 18.21 1.30
N THR A 100 -9.36 16.91 1.35
CA THR A 100 -10.52 16.21 1.93
C THR A 100 -10.06 15.14 2.92
N ASN A 101 -11.01 14.37 3.47
CA ASN A 101 -10.68 13.20 4.29
C ASN A 101 -9.98 12.08 3.50
N GLN A 102 -10.05 12.09 2.15
CA GLN A 102 -9.23 11.22 1.29
C GLN A 102 -7.77 11.69 1.19
N GLY A 103 -7.41 12.79 1.81
CA GLY A 103 -6.11 13.43 1.69
C GLY A 103 -6.06 14.45 0.56
N SER A 104 -4.89 14.65 -0.03
CA SER A 104 -4.68 15.45 -1.24
C SER A 104 -3.40 14.98 -1.95
N TYR A 105 -3.46 14.84 -3.26
CA TYR A 105 -2.29 14.49 -4.06
C TYR A 105 -1.42 15.72 -4.36
N ASP A 106 -2.04 16.86 -4.71
CA ASP A 106 -1.33 18.04 -5.18
C ASP A 106 -0.92 19.01 -4.06
N HIS A 107 -1.46 18.80 -2.86
CA HIS A 107 -1.15 19.60 -1.67
C HIS A 107 -0.75 18.70 -0.49
N HIS A 108 -0.25 19.29 0.59
CA HIS A 108 -0.08 18.54 1.84
C HIS A 108 -1.35 17.77 2.21
N PRO A 109 -1.27 16.47 2.52
CA PRO A 109 -0.06 15.72 2.87
C PRO A 109 0.66 15.09 1.66
N TYR A 110 0.25 15.32 0.41
CA TYR A 110 0.74 14.64 -0.79
C TYR A 110 0.42 13.13 -0.81
N ILE A 111 -0.61 12.76 -0.10
CA ILE A 111 -1.16 11.40 0.01
C ILE A 111 -2.63 11.50 -0.34
N TRP A 112 -3.11 10.67 -1.26
CA TRP A 112 -4.50 10.67 -1.67
C TRP A 112 -5.02 9.25 -1.88
N HIS A 113 -6.15 8.94 -1.25
CA HIS A 113 -6.88 7.69 -1.46
C HIS A 113 -7.83 7.85 -2.64
N THR A 114 -7.81 6.91 -3.60
CA THR A 114 -8.59 7.04 -4.85
C THR A 114 -10.10 6.84 -4.67
N GLY A 115 -10.51 6.33 -3.55
CA GLY A 115 -11.90 6.05 -3.19
C GLY A 115 -12.13 4.59 -2.82
N ASP A 116 -13.33 4.32 -2.34
CA ASP A 116 -13.81 3.01 -1.90
C ASP A 116 -14.17 2.14 -3.13
N ASP A 117 -13.64 0.91 -3.20
CA ASP A 117 -14.01 -0.12 -4.19
C ASP A 117 -14.64 -1.33 -3.50
N ARG A 118 -15.95 -1.39 -3.50
CA ARG A 118 -16.71 -2.50 -2.91
C ARG A 118 -16.76 -3.74 -3.78
N THR A 119 -16.21 -3.67 -4.98
CA THR A 119 -16.29 -4.74 -5.98
C THR A 119 -15.03 -5.58 -6.07
N GLY A 120 -13.89 -5.09 -5.56
CA GLY A 120 -12.59 -5.75 -5.64
C GLY A 120 -12.03 -5.85 -7.07
N GLY A 121 -12.67 -5.17 -8.04
CA GLY A 121 -12.30 -5.30 -9.45
C GLY A 121 -10.94 -4.67 -9.78
N SER A 122 -10.59 -3.57 -9.14
CA SER A 122 -9.31 -2.88 -9.27
C SER A 122 -8.57 -2.75 -7.95
N GLY A 123 -9.22 -3.17 -6.87
CA GLY A 123 -8.74 -2.96 -5.52
C GLY A 123 -8.77 -1.50 -5.09
N GLU A 124 -8.26 -1.21 -3.91
CA GLU A 124 -8.14 0.14 -3.39
C GLU A 124 -6.72 0.68 -3.49
N THR A 125 -6.60 1.97 -3.72
CA THR A 125 -5.30 2.57 -4.00
C THR A 125 -5.08 3.85 -3.21
N ILE A 126 -3.90 3.95 -2.61
CA ILE A 126 -3.34 5.19 -2.08
C ILE A 126 -2.22 5.63 -3.01
N LEU A 127 -2.30 6.87 -3.49
CA LEU A 127 -1.27 7.52 -4.28
C LEU A 127 -0.45 8.45 -3.40
N VAL A 128 0.87 8.41 -3.55
CA VAL A 128 1.78 9.37 -2.94
C VAL A 128 2.47 10.15 -4.04
N ASN A 129 2.31 11.47 -3.99
CA ASN A 129 3.02 12.37 -4.89
C ASN A 129 4.52 12.37 -4.56
N PRO A 130 5.43 12.35 -5.52
CA PRO A 130 6.87 12.43 -5.29
C PRO A 130 7.29 13.61 -4.39
N LYS A 131 6.57 14.73 -4.42
CA LYS A 131 6.80 15.86 -3.49
C LYS A 131 6.64 15.47 -2.02
N GLY A 132 5.85 14.42 -1.75
CA GLY A 132 5.63 13.86 -0.41
C GLY A 132 6.88 13.23 0.21
N ILE A 133 7.85 12.77 -0.59
CA ILE A 133 9.07 12.08 -0.12
C ILE A 133 9.83 12.94 0.91
N ASN A 134 9.90 14.25 0.66
CA ASN A 134 10.56 15.19 1.56
C ASN A 134 9.68 15.72 2.69
N VAL A 135 8.41 15.35 2.72
CA VAL A 135 7.40 15.85 3.67
C VAL A 135 6.96 14.75 4.62
N ILE A 136 6.78 13.56 4.10
CA ILE A 136 6.34 12.39 4.87
C ILE A 136 7.56 11.80 5.57
N LYS A 137 7.40 11.39 6.82
CA LYS A 137 8.41 10.68 7.60
C LYS A 137 8.16 9.18 7.53
N ARG A 138 6.93 8.75 7.82
CA ARG A 138 6.53 7.34 7.76
C ARG A 138 5.04 7.18 7.52
N MET A 139 4.66 6.01 6.99
CA MET A 139 3.27 5.58 6.84
C MET A 139 3.14 4.15 7.36
N THR A 140 2.08 3.86 8.12
CA THR A 140 1.64 2.48 8.36
C THR A 140 0.44 2.22 7.48
N ILE A 141 0.60 1.28 6.55
CA ILE A 141 -0.45 0.82 5.65
C ILE A 141 -1.21 -0.30 6.35
N TYR A 142 -2.53 -0.18 6.37
CA TYR A 142 -3.39 -1.18 6.96
C TYR A 142 -4.60 -1.48 6.07
N THR A 143 -5.23 -2.59 6.34
CA THR A 143 -6.51 -2.98 5.75
C THR A 143 -7.41 -3.56 6.83
N PHE A 144 -8.71 -3.50 6.61
CA PHE A 144 -9.67 -4.16 7.48
C PHE A 144 -10.82 -4.76 6.68
N ILE A 145 -11.41 -5.82 7.23
CA ILE A 145 -12.57 -6.49 6.64
C ILE A 145 -13.81 -5.71 7.07
N PHE A 146 -14.39 -4.93 6.16
CA PHE A 146 -15.64 -4.23 6.42
C PHE A 146 -16.83 -5.17 6.34
N ALA A 147 -16.90 -5.99 5.29
CA ALA A 147 -17.99 -6.95 5.09
C ALA A 147 -17.52 -8.23 4.37
N GLY A 148 -18.36 -9.26 4.37
CA GLY A 148 -18.22 -10.47 3.58
C GLY A 148 -17.34 -11.53 4.23
N ALA A 149 -16.02 -11.38 4.16
CA ALA A 149 -15.08 -12.37 4.69
C ALA A 149 -15.10 -12.44 6.22
N THR A 150 -14.93 -13.65 6.74
CA THR A 150 -14.82 -13.88 8.20
C THR A 150 -13.38 -14.09 8.63
N ARG A 151 -12.48 -14.42 7.69
CA ARG A 151 -11.06 -14.71 7.92
C ARG A 151 -10.19 -14.17 6.81
N TRP A 152 -8.98 -13.77 7.14
CA TRP A 152 -8.00 -13.28 6.18
C TRP A 152 -7.57 -14.31 5.13
N SER A 153 -7.57 -15.61 5.50
CA SER A 153 -7.28 -16.70 4.56
C SER A 153 -8.28 -16.81 3.39
N GLU A 154 -9.45 -16.21 3.52
CA GLU A 154 -10.48 -16.18 2.48
C GLU A 154 -10.26 -15.05 1.47
N THR A 155 -9.47 -14.04 1.83
CA THR A 155 -9.33 -12.80 1.06
C THR A 155 -8.24 -12.85 0.00
N ASN A 156 -7.20 -13.66 0.19
CA ASN A 156 -5.95 -13.61 -0.61
C ASN A 156 -5.38 -12.20 -0.75
N ALA A 157 -5.58 -11.36 0.26
CA ALA A 157 -5.20 -9.95 0.22
C ALA A 157 -3.69 -9.77 0.06
N VAL A 158 -3.33 -8.84 -0.84
CA VAL A 158 -1.96 -8.49 -1.18
C VAL A 158 -1.84 -6.98 -1.24
N VAL A 159 -0.82 -6.41 -0.60
CA VAL A 159 -0.46 -5.02 -0.80
C VAL A 159 0.76 -4.94 -1.71
N LYS A 160 0.64 -4.14 -2.77
CA LYS A 160 1.70 -3.85 -3.73
C LYS A 160 2.16 -2.41 -3.57
N VAL A 161 3.46 -2.20 -3.50
CA VAL A 161 4.07 -0.86 -3.47
C VAL A 161 4.90 -0.69 -4.73
N LYS A 162 4.49 0.23 -5.59
CA LYS A 162 5.17 0.53 -6.86
C LYS A 162 5.75 1.94 -6.81
N VAL A 163 7.04 2.03 -6.99
CA VAL A 163 7.78 3.29 -7.17
C VAL A 163 8.26 3.34 -8.62
N PRO A 164 8.02 4.43 -9.37
CA PRO A 164 8.44 4.53 -10.76
C PRO A 164 9.93 4.27 -10.96
N GLY A 165 10.25 3.44 -11.94
CA GLY A 165 11.64 3.05 -12.26
C GLY A 165 12.25 2.02 -11.30
N GLN A 166 11.47 1.50 -10.35
CA GLN A 166 11.93 0.51 -9.37
C GLN A 166 11.11 -0.79 -9.50
N GLU A 167 11.64 -1.88 -8.96
CA GLU A 167 10.92 -3.13 -8.83
C GLU A 167 9.73 -2.97 -7.86
N GLU A 168 8.61 -3.63 -8.19
CA GLU A 168 7.43 -3.64 -7.32
C GLU A 168 7.72 -4.44 -6.05
N VAL A 169 7.36 -3.90 -4.89
CA VAL A 169 7.43 -4.60 -3.61
C VAL A 169 6.07 -5.17 -3.26
N VAL A 170 6.01 -6.49 -3.07
CA VAL A 170 4.78 -7.23 -2.79
C VAL A 170 4.79 -7.73 -1.36
N VAL A 171 3.75 -7.37 -0.61
CA VAL A 171 3.51 -7.81 0.76
C VAL A 171 2.27 -8.68 0.79
N LYS A 172 2.46 -10.00 0.87
CA LYS A 172 1.37 -10.97 1.01
C LYS A 172 0.97 -11.12 2.46
N MET A 173 -0.34 -11.17 2.73
CA MET A 173 -0.85 -11.41 4.08
C MET A 173 -0.62 -12.87 4.54
N GLY A 174 -0.46 -13.80 3.60
CA GLY A 174 -0.32 -15.22 3.87
C GLY A 174 -1.65 -15.88 4.23
N THR A 175 -1.56 -17.13 4.71
CA THR A 175 -2.71 -17.97 5.09
C THR A 175 -3.04 -17.78 6.58
N GLN A 176 -3.36 -16.57 6.99
CA GLN A 176 -3.67 -16.29 8.39
C GLN A 176 -5.13 -16.64 8.70
N SER A 177 -5.34 -17.36 9.79
CA SER A 177 -6.67 -17.76 10.28
C SER A 177 -7.15 -16.90 11.45
N GLU A 178 -6.59 -15.71 11.59
CA GLU A 178 -6.93 -14.80 12.68
C GLU A 178 -8.38 -14.31 12.55
N ASN A 179 -9.08 -14.27 13.68
CA ASN A 179 -10.46 -13.78 13.78
C ASN A 179 -10.52 -12.24 13.88
N LYS A 180 -9.36 -11.58 13.99
CA LYS A 180 -9.27 -10.13 14.07
C LYS A 180 -9.46 -9.52 12.68
N ARG A 181 -10.29 -8.48 12.60
CA ARG A 181 -10.71 -7.90 11.33
C ARG A 181 -9.82 -6.78 10.81
N PHE A 182 -8.80 -6.36 11.55
CA PHE A 182 -7.87 -5.30 11.19
C PHE A 182 -6.45 -5.84 11.08
N CYS A 183 -5.72 -5.43 10.05
CA CYS A 183 -4.34 -5.83 9.84
C CYS A 183 -3.47 -4.63 9.43
N ALA A 184 -2.42 -4.34 10.22
CA ALA A 184 -1.32 -3.52 9.73
C ALA A 184 -0.45 -4.38 8.81
N ILE A 185 -0.36 -4.03 7.53
CA ILE A 185 0.32 -4.84 6.50
C ILE A 185 1.76 -4.44 6.33
N ALA A 186 2.02 -3.13 6.18
CA ALA A 186 3.34 -2.63 5.86
C ALA A 186 3.62 -1.28 6.53
N GLU A 187 4.88 -1.00 6.76
CA GLU A 187 5.38 0.33 7.10
C GLU A 187 6.27 0.84 5.97
N LEU A 188 6.02 2.07 5.54
CA LEU A 188 6.87 2.80 4.62
C LEU A 188 7.59 3.89 5.41
N GLU A 189 8.91 3.86 5.40
CA GLU A 189 9.77 4.91 5.97
C GLU A 189 10.41 5.71 4.84
N PHE A 190 10.23 7.02 4.85
CA PHE A 190 10.81 7.93 3.87
C PHE A 190 12.11 8.49 4.47
N GLY A 191 13.25 7.99 3.99
CA GLY A 191 14.57 8.39 4.46
C GLY A 191 14.88 9.85 4.09
N GLY A 192 15.71 10.52 4.92
CA GLY A 192 16.25 11.84 4.58
C GLY A 192 17.38 11.77 3.54
N ASP A 193 17.68 10.58 3.06
CA ASP A 193 18.77 10.23 2.14
C ASP A 193 18.26 9.71 0.79
N ASP A 194 17.13 10.26 0.34
CA ASP A 194 16.48 9.89 -0.92
C ASP A 194 16.19 8.36 -0.99
N SER A 195 15.63 7.80 0.06
CA SER A 195 15.23 6.38 0.09
C SER A 195 13.83 6.17 0.63
N ILE A 196 13.22 5.06 0.20
CA ILE A 196 11.97 4.55 0.77
C ILE A 196 12.24 3.12 1.24
N THR A 197 11.98 2.85 2.51
CA THR A 197 12.05 1.47 3.04
C THR A 197 10.65 0.94 3.22
N VAL A 198 10.35 -0.18 2.58
CA VAL A 198 9.11 -0.93 2.78
C VAL A 198 9.41 -2.09 3.72
N LYS A 199 8.69 -2.16 4.83
CA LYS A 199 8.81 -3.22 5.84
C LYS A 199 7.49 -3.96 5.97
N LYS A 200 7.53 -5.29 5.88
CA LYS A 200 6.38 -6.14 6.16
C LYS A 200 6.07 -6.15 7.65
N LEU A 201 4.83 -5.85 8.01
CA LEU A 201 4.29 -5.96 9.37
C LEU A 201 3.45 -7.22 9.53
N VAL A 202 2.31 -7.29 8.88
CA VAL A 202 1.29 -8.36 8.98
C VAL A 202 0.99 -8.70 10.43
N THR A 203 0.46 -7.72 11.13
CA THR A 203 0.01 -7.85 12.53
C THR A 203 -1.48 -7.59 12.62
N PHE A 204 -2.17 -8.45 13.37
CA PHE A 204 -3.62 -8.46 13.47
C PHE A 204 -4.12 -7.80 14.74
N HIS A 205 -5.17 -6.99 14.60
CA HIS A 205 -5.72 -6.17 15.68
C HIS A 205 -7.25 -6.27 15.68
N ASP A 206 -7.87 -5.96 16.80
CA ASP A 206 -9.33 -5.97 16.87
C ASP A 206 -9.92 -4.76 16.11
N ASN A 207 -9.19 -3.62 16.12
CA ASN A 207 -9.61 -2.39 15.46
C ASN A 207 -8.43 -1.41 15.30
N HIS A 208 -8.73 -0.21 14.77
CA HIS A 208 -7.79 0.88 14.57
C HIS A 208 -7.06 1.30 15.86
N SER A 209 -7.77 1.42 16.98
CA SER A 209 -7.18 1.90 18.23
C SER A 209 -6.18 0.89 18.83
N ASN A 210 -6.39 -0.41 18.66
CA ASN A 210 -5.43 -1.42 19.07
C ASN A 210 -4.16 -1.37 18.19
N CYS A 211 -4.31 -1.12 16.89
CA CYS A 211 -3.18 -0.92 15.98
C CYS A 211 -2.42 0.38 16.33
N ASP A 212 -3.14 1.47 16.56
CA ASP A 212 -2.56 2.73 17.02
C ASP A 212 -1.72 2.54 18.28
N ALA A 213 -2.27 1.87 19.29
CA ALA A 213 -1.56 1.60 20.56
C ALA A 213 -0.28 0.79 20.35
N MET A 214 -0.31 -0.24 19.47
CA MET A 214 0.85 -1.06 19.17
C MET A 214 1.99 -0.28 18.51
N TYR A 215 1.64 0.63 17.59
CA TYR A 215 2.62 1.39 16.81
C TYR A 215 2.85 2.82 17.31
N ASN A 216 2.28 3.17 18.49
CA ASN A 216 2.47 4.46 19.19
C ASN A 216 2.11 5.68 18.31
N TRP A 217 0.96 5.62 17.62
CA TRP A 217 0.48 6.74 16.84
C TRP A 217 -0.10 7.84 17.70
N GLY A 218 -0.90 7.51 18.73
CA GLY A 218 -1.44 8.42 19.74
C GLY A 218 -2.62 9.23 19.24
N PHE A 219 -3.52 8.62 18.47
CA PHE A 219 -4.77 9.25 18.01
C PHE A 219 -5.86 9.22 19.07
N ASN A 220 -6.75 10.20 18.99
CA ASN A 220 -8.01 10.18 19.72
C ASN A 220 -9.10 9.63 18.80
N TRP A 221 -9.67 8.50 19.20
CA TRP A 221 -10.62 7.74 18.38
C TRP A 221 -12.06 8.14 18.67
N SER A 222 -12.87 8.25 17.62
CA SER A 222 -14.33 8.32 17.66
C SER A 222 -14.91 7.29 16.69
N PRO A 223 -16.15 6.84 16.86
CA PRO A 223 -16.79 5.96 15.89
C PRO A 223 -16.77 6.54 14.48
N GLY A 224 -16.46 5.72 13.49
CA GLY A 224 -16.54 6.04 12.07
C GLY A 224 -17.62 5.20 11.39
N SER A 225 -18.07 5.64 10.21
CA SER A 225 -19.11 4.98 9.42
C SER A 225 -18.86 5.24 7.93
N LYS A 226 -19.29 4.30 7.07
CA LYS A 226 -19.32 4.44 5.61
C LYS A 226 -20.65 5.00 5.08
N ASP A 227 -21.49 5.55 5.90
CA ASP A 227 -22.84 6.07 5.54
C ASP A 227 -22.81 7.34 4.72
#